data_2d088f4096e9377f3bf6b0becc6afbf1
#
_entry.id   2d088f4096e9377f3bf6b0becc6afbf1
#
_cell.length_a   1.000
_cell.length_b   1.000
_cell.length_c   1.000
_cell.angle_alpha   90.00
_cell.angle_beta   90.00
_cell.angle_gamma   90.00
#
_symmetry.space_group_name_H-M   'P 1'
#
loop_
_entity.id
_entity.type
_entity.pdbx_description
1 polymer ?
#
loop_
_entity_poly.entity_id
_entity_poly.type
_entity_poly.pdbx_seq_one_letter_code
_entity_poly.pdbx_strand_id
1 'polypeptide(L)'
;MSEITSCGGDSRLVVSCSGSTDVGEITDRVARLLNREGAARMFCLGCIGAQIEESVARAKTASDILAIDGCATDCAKKCLERAGLTRIRHLRLTDHQMEKGKTPVSVHNVQAAAERAKHVLLAP
;
A
#
# COMPACT_ATOMS: atom_id res chain seq x y z
N MET A 1 17.92 -0.72 10.90
CA MET A 1 17.86 -0.57 10.32
C MET A 1 18.29 -0.66 9.45
N SER A 2 18.50 -0.99 9.26
CA SER A 2 18.82 -0.99 8.45
C SER A 2 18.80 -0.95 7.53
N GLU A 3 18.55 -1.22 7.34
CA GLU A 3 18.36 -1.16 6.50
C GLU A 3 18.26 -0.91 5.61
N ILE A 4 18.16 -0.78 5.50
CA ILE A 4 17.89 -0.52 4.70
C ILE A 4 18.27 -0.58 3.69
N THR A 5 18.47 -1.00 3.65
CA THR A 5 18.89 -1.04 2.93
C THR A 5 18.91 -1.13 1.78
N SER A 6 18.77 -1.62 1.41
CA SER A 6 18.90 -1.76 0.33
C SER A 6 18.34 -1.26 -0.57
N CYS A 7 18.32 -0.97 -0.73
CA CYS A 7 17.92 -0.51 -1.45
C CYS A 7 17.99 -0.51 -2.72
N GLY A 8 18.15 -0.34 -3.39
CA GLY A 8 18.27 -0.37 -4.77
C GLY A 8 16.95 -0.50 -5.44
N GLY A 9 16.91 -0.62 -6.75
CA GLY A 9 15.69 -0.74 -7.50
C GLY A 9 14.92 -2.02 -7.28
N ASP A 10 15.45 -2.91 -6.43
CA ASP A 10 14.77 -4.17 -6.14
C ASP A 10 13.76 -4.07 -5.02
N SER A 11 13.68 -2.93 -4.35
CA SER A 11 12.78 -2.78 -3.22
C SER A 11 11.33 -2.73 -3.67
N ARG A 12 10.50 -3.49 -2.98
CA ARG A 12 9.06 -3.39 -3.15
C ARG A 12 8.53 -2.46 -2.08
N LEU A 13 7.71 -1.51 -2.49
CA LEU A 13 7.08 -0.59 -1.55
C LEU A 13 5.60 -0.91 -1.44
N VAL A 14 5.02 -0.55 -0.31
CA VAL A 14 3.58 -0.62 -0.12
C VAL A 14 3.12 0.72 0.45
N VAL A 15 2.04 1.24 -0.10
CA VAL A 15 1.37 2.43 0.41
C VAL A 15 -0.09 2.09 0.64
N SER A 16 -0.70 2.71 1.63
CA SER A 16 -2.10 2.48 1.96
C SER A 16 -2.82 3.81 1.92
N CYS A 17 -4.12 3.77 1.61
CA CYS A 17 -4.92 5.00 1.66
C CYS A 17 -5.07 5.48 3.11
N SER A 18 -5.09 4.56 4.05
CA SER A 18 -5.18 4.87 5.48
C SER A 18 -6.32 5.84 5.81
N GLY A 19 -7.42 5.68 5.09
CA GLY A 19 -8.55 6.58 5.26
C GLY A 19 -9.26 6.40 6.59
N SER A 20 -10.21 7.27 6.84
CA SER A 20 -10.89 7.35 8.13
C SER A 20 -11.99 6.30 8.33
N THR A 21 -12.23 5.46 7.35
CA THR A 21 -13.26 4.42 7.42
C THR A 21 -12.68 3.11 7.93
N ASP A 22 -13.56 2.12 8.15
CA ASP A 22 -13.13 0.77 8.54
C ASP A 22 -12.20 0.15 7.50
N VAL A 23 -12.58 0.17 6.22
CA VAL A 23 -11.72 -0.39 5.17
C VAL A 23 -10.44 0.44 5.03
N GLY A 24 -10.51 1.76 5.26
CA GLY A 24 -9.31 2.59 5.26
C GLY A 24 -8.33 2.18 6.36
N GLU A 25 -8.84 1.93 7.55
CA GLU A 25 -7.98 1.46 8.64
C GLU A 25 -7.39 0.08 8.32
N ILE A 26 -8.17 -0.80 7.72
CA ILE A 26 -7.66 -2.12 7.34
C ILE A 26 -6.48 -1.96 6.38
N THR A 27 -6.55 -1.05 5.40
CA THR A 27 -5.42 -0.84 4.48
C THR A 27 -4.16 -0.48 5.22
N ASP A 28 -4.28 0.38 6.23
CA ASP A 28 -3.13 0.82 7.03
C ASP A 28 -2.52 -0.34 7.79
N ARG A 29 -3.36 -1.13 8.45
CA ARG A 29 -2.87 -2.26 9.22
C ARG A 29 -2.21 -3.31 8.34
N VAL A 30 -2.74 -3.52 7.14
CA VAL A 30 -2.15 -4.46 6.17
C VAL A 30 -0.78 -3.97 5.74
N ALA A 31 -0.65 -2.70 5.40
CA ALA A 31 0.64 -2.16 4.96
C ALA A 31 1.70 -2.32 6.05
N ARG A 32 1.32 -2.04 7.30
CA ARG A 32 2.24 -2.19 8.43
C ARG A 32 2.61 -3.64 8.66
N LEU A 33 1.65 -4.55 8.48
CA LEU A 33 1.91 -5.98 8.63
C LEU A 33 2.88 -6.47 7.57
N LEU A 34 2.68 -6.09 6.31
CA LEU A 34 3.60 -6.46 5.23
C LEU A 34 5.01 -5.94 5.49
N ASN A 35 5.09 -4.73 6.04
CA ASN A 35 6.38 -4.14 6.38
C ASN A 35 7.08 -4.94 7.48
N ARG A 36 6.35 -5.32 8.53
CA ARG A 36 6.92 -6.10 9.63
C ARG A 36 7.36 -7.48 9.18
N GLU A 37 6.63 -8.06 8.24
CA GLU A 37 6.96 -9.40 7.72
C GLU A 37 8.05 -9.39 6.68
N GLY A 38 8.47 -8.21 6.26
CA GLY A 38 9.51 -8.09 5.24
C GLY A 38 9.03 -8.33 3.82
N ALA A 39 7.70 -8.41 3.60
CA ALA A 39 7.16 -8.64 2.26
C ALA A 39 7.29 -7.40 1.38
N ALA A 40 7.15 -6.22 1.97
CA ALA A 40 7.31 -4.96 1.27
C ALA A 40 7.62 -3.89 2.31
N ARG A 41 8.30 -2.84 1.91
CA ARG A 41 8.60 -1.73 2.80
C ARG A 41 7.47 -0.72 2.73
N MET A 42 6.92 -0.35 3.89
CA MET A 42 5.86 0.65 3.91
C MET A 42 6.45 2.03 3.63
N PHE A 43 5.81 2.76 2.74
CA PHE A 43 6.22 4.10 2.36
C PHE A 43 5.11 5.08 2.71
N CYS A 44 5.46 6.34 2.89
CA CYS A 44 4.52 7.35 3.34
C CYS A 44 3.73 7.93 2.17
N LEU A 45 2.45 7.59 2.09
CA LEU A 45 1.60 8.14 1.05
C LEU A 45 1.48 9.65 1.15
N GLY A 46 1.47 10.18 2.38
CA GLY A 46 1.39 11.62 2.59
C GLY A 46 2.55 12.36 1.93
N CYS A 47 3.76 11.78 1.99
CA CYS A 47 4.92 12.39 1.35
C CYS A 47 4.79 12.42 -0.17
N ILE A 48 4.22 11.35 -0.74
CA ILE A 48 3.96 11.30 -2.17
C ILE A 48 2.87 12.31 -2.54
N GLY A 49 1.78 12.32 -1.79
CA GLY A 49 0.65 13.22 -2.07
C GLY A 49 1.03 14.68 -1.94
N ALA A 50 1.93 15.01 -1.02
CA ALA A 50 2.43 16.37 -0.85
C ALA A 50 3.52 16.71 -1.86
N GLN A 51 3.90 15.75 -2.67
CA GLN A 51 4.91 15.92 -3.72
C GLN A 51 6.27 16.35 -3.18
N ILE A 52 6.66 15.74 -2.05
CA ILE A 52 7.98 15.96 -1.48
C ILE A 52 8.99 15.33 -2.45
N GLU A 53 9.85 16.17 -3.02
CA GLU A 53 10.76 15.76 -4.10
C GLU A 53 11.58 14.52 -3.78
N GLU A 54 12.21 14.52 -2.62
CA GLU A 54 13.05 13.39 -2.19
C GLU A 54 12.26 12.10 -2.10
N SER A 55 11.04 12.20 -1.59
CA SER A 55 10.20 11.03 -1.39
C SER A 55 9.73 10.45 -2.72
N VAL A 56 9.32 11.33 -3.63
CA VAL A 56 8.90 10.89 -4.97
C VAL A 56 10.08 10.28 -5.72
N ALA A 57 11.25 10.91 -5.63
CA ALA A 57 12.45 10.39 -6.29
C ALA A 57 12.82 9.02 -5.75
N ARG A 58 12.71 8.82 -4.44
CA ARG A 58 13.01 7.53 -3.83
C ARG A 58 12.01 6.47 -4.28
N ALA A 59 10.74 6.83 -4.33
CA ALA A 59 9.71 5.89 -4.77
C ALA A 59 9.92 5.45 -6.22
N LYS A 60 10.48 6.31 -7.05
CA LYS A 60 10.76 5.96 -8.44
C LYS A 60 11.83 4.89 -8.60
N THR A 61 12.63 4.66 -7.58
CA THR A 61 13.66 3.62 -7.64
C THR A 61 13.13 2.24 -7.25
N ALA A 62 11.89 2.16 -6.75
CA ALA A 62 11.33 0.88 -6.34
C ALA A 62 11.06 -0.01 -7.54
N SER A 63 11.17 -1.32 -7.34
CA SER A 63 10.84 -2.28 -8.39
C SER A 63 9.34 -2.31 -8.65
N ASP A 64 8.55 -2.28 -7.58
CA ASP A 64 7.09 -2.27 -7.62
C ASP A 64 6.57 -1.47 -6.45
N ILE A 65 5.40 -0.89 -6.63
CA ILE A 65 4.70 -0.22 -5.53
C ILE A 65 3.29 -0.79 -5.46
N LEU A 66 2.95 -1.39 -4.32
CA LEU A 66 1.60 -1.88 -4.09
C LEU A 66 0.79 -0.76 -3.43
N ALA A 67 -0.28 -0.37 -4.09
CA ALA A 67 -1.23 0.59 -3.53
C ALA A 67 -2.43 -0.16 -2.97
N ILE A 68 -2.70 -0.01 -1.68
CA ILE A 68 -3.85 -0.66 -1.05
C ILE A 68 -4.89 0.41 -0.76
N ASP A 69 -6.02 0.31 -1.45
CA ASP A 69 -7.14 1.22 -1.27
C ASP A 69 -8.31 0.50 -0.64
N GLY A 70 -9.03 1.20 0.23
CA GLY A 70 -10.20 0.61 0.87
C GLY A 70 -11.42 0.61 -0.04
N CYS A 71 -11.57 1.61 -0.87
CA CYS A 71 -12.76 1.76 -1.68
C CYS A 71 -12.46 2.32 -3.06
N ALA A 72 -13.50 2.48 -3.87
CA ALA A 72 -13.36 2.85 -5.27
C ALA A 72 -12.90 4.29 -5.51
N THR A 73 -12.69 5.07 -4.45
CA THR A 73 -12.08 6.40 -4.60
C THR A 73 -10.62 6.26 -5.02
N ASP A 74 -9.97 5.14 -4.67
CA ASP A 74 -8.60 4.83 -5.11
C ASP A 74 -7.58 5.91 -4.77
N CYS A 75 -7.65 6.42 -3.54
CA CYS A 75 -6.79 7.53 -3.13
C CYS A 75 -5.31 7.22 -3.24
N ALA A 76 -4.91 6.01 -2.81
CA ALA A 76 -3.49 5.65 -2.86
C ALA A 76 -3.03 5.53 -4.31
N LYS A 77 -3.78 4.84 -5.14
CA LYS A 77 -3.43 4.68 -6.55
C LYS A 77 -3.34 6.04 -7.24
N LYS A 78 -4.30 6.90 -6.99
CA LYS A 78 -4.33 8.22 -7.62
C LYS A 78 -3.17 9.10 -7.19
N CYS A 79 -2.77 9.03 -5.92
CA CYS A 79 -1.61 9.77 -5.45
C CYS A 79 -0.35 9.34 -6.19
N LEU A 80 -0.17 8.02 -6.36
CA LEU A 80 0.99 7.51 -7.06
C LEU A 80 0.98 7.96 -8.52
N GLU A 81 -0.17 7.86 -9.17
CA GLU A 81 -0.29 8.26 -10.57
C GLU A 81 -0.01 9.74 -10.77
N ARG A 82 -0.52 10.58 -9.87
CA ARG A 82 -0.28 12.02 -9.97
C ARG A 82 1.19 12.39 -9.79
N ALA A 83 1.91 11.56 -9.04
CA ALA A 83 3.35 11.78 -8.85
C ALA A 83 4.19 11.24 -10.01
N GLY A 84 3.55 10.64 -11.01
CA GLY A 84 4.26 10.10 -12.17
C GLY A 84 4.86 8.73 -11.96
N LEU A 85 4.42 8.02 -10.93
CA LEU A 85 4.92 6.68 -10.66
C LEU A 85 4.17 5.68 -11.54
N THR A 86 4.87 4.69 -12.07
CA THR A 86 4.31 3.82 -13.12
C THR A 86 4.28 2.33 -12.78
N ARG A 87 5.09 1.88 -11.84
CA ARG A 87 5.13 0.45 -11.49
C ARG A 87 4.20 0.16 -10.35
N ILE A 88 2.90 0.38 -10.60
CA ILE A 88 1.89 0.31 -9.57
C ILE A 88 1.13 -1.01 -9.68
N ARG A 89 1.05 -1.73 -8.56
CA ARG A 89 0.14 -2.85 -8.37
C ARG A 89 -0.97 -2.36 -7.47
N HIS A 90 -2.18 -2.81 -7.66
CA HIS A 90 -3.32 -2.24 -6.95
C HIS A 90 -4.19 -3.31 -6.30
N LEU A 91 -4.55 -3.07 -5.06
CA LEU A 91 -5.53 -3.87 -4.34
C LEU A 91 -6.61 -2.93 -3.82
N ARG A 92 -7.86 -3.21 -4.14
CA ARG A 92 -9.00 -2.46 -3.63
C ARG A 92 -9.84 -3.42 -2.80
N LEU A 93 -9.98 -3.12 -1.51
CA LEU A 93 -10.65 -4.05 -0.59
C LEU A 93 -12.12 -4.28 -0.91
N THR A 94 -12.80 -3.25 -1.43
CA THR A 94 -14.22 -3.41 -1.78
C THR A 94 -14.44 -4.40 -2.92
N ASP A 95 -13.40 -4.68 -3.72
CA ASP A 95 -13.48 -5.70 -4.77
C ASP A 95 -13.46 -7.11 -4.18
N HIS A 96 -13.13 -7.24 -2.90
CA HIS A 96 -12.98 -8.52 -2.22
C HIS A 96 -13.96 -8.66 -1.07
N GLN A 97 -15.16 -8.08 -1.26
CA GLN A 97 -16.27 -8.25 -0.32
C GLN A 97 -16.04 -7.59 1.04
N MET A 98 -15.16 -6.60 1.08
CA MET A 98 -14.97 -5.79 2.28
C MET A 98 -15.65 -4.45 2.06
N GLU A 99 -16.93 -4.42 2.39
CA GLU A 99 -17.75 -3.25 2.13
C GLU A 99 -17.50 -2.15 3.14
N LYS A 100 -17.36 -0.92 2.65
CA LYS A 100 -17.14 0.25 3.52
C LYS A 100 -18.31 0.42 4.47
N GLY A 101 -18.00 0.56 5.75
CA GLY A 101 -19.01 0.74 6.79
C GLY A 101 -19.56 -0.55 7.34
N LYS A 102 -19.19 -1.70 6.76
CA LYS A 102 -19.71 -3.00 7.17
C LYS A 102 -18.63 -4.04 7.38
N THR A 103 -17.38 -3.62 7.51
CA THR A 103 -16.25 -4.54 7.64
C THR A 103 -15.51 -4.25 8.93
N PRO A 104 -15.70 -5.04 9.98
CA PRO A 104 -14.99 -4.79 11.24
C PRO A 104 -13.48 -4.82 11.04
N VAL A 105 -12.79 -3.96 11.77
CA VAL A 105 -11.33 -3.95 11.76
C VAL A 105 -10.86 -5.02 12.74
N SER A 106 -10.91 -6.26 12.30
CA SER A 106 -10.59 -7.42 13.12
C SER A 106 -9.30 -8.05 12.64
N VAL A 107 -8.68 -8.84 13.51
CA VAL A 107 -7.49 -9.61 13.12
C VAL A 107 -7.81 -10.46 11.91
N HIS A 108 -8.99 -11.10 11.91
CA HIS A 108 -9.41 -11.94 10.80
C HIS A 108 -9.45 -11.17 9.48
N ASN A 109 -10.10 -10.01 9.47
CA ASN A 109 -10.22 -9.22 8.23
C ASN A 109 -8.89 -8.62 7.81
N VAL A 110 -8.07 -8.20 8.76
CA VAL A 110 -6.73 -7.69 8.43
C VAL A 110 -5.89 -8.79 7.80
N GLN A 111 -5.93 -10.01 8.37
CA GLN A 111 -5.16 -11.12 7.83
C GLN A 111 -5.68 -11.54 6.45
N ALA A 112 -6.99 -11.56 6.26
CA ALA A 112 -7.56 -11.89 4.96
C ALA A 112 -7.11 -10.88 3.90
N ALA A 113 -7.15 -9.60 4.24
CA ALA A 113 -6.70 -8.55 3.33
C ALA A 113 -5.19 -8.65 3.07
N ALA A 114 -4.40 -9.00 4.09
CA ALA A 114 -2.96 -9.17 3.93
C ALA A 114 -2.63 -10.30 2.98
N GLU A 115 -3.39 -11.41 3.03
CA GLU A 115 -3.19 -12.51 2.09
C GLU A 115 -3.45 -12.07 0.65
N ARG A 116 -4.51 -11.29 0.46
CA ARG A 116 -4.80 -10.72 -0.86
C ARG A 116 -3.67 -9.82 -1.33
N ALA A 117 -3.16 -8.98 -0.41
CA ALA A 117 -2.09 -8.06 -0.73
C ALA A 117 -0.82 -8.80 -1.16
N LYS A 118 -0.47 -9.86 -0.44
CA LYS A 118 0.69 -10.67 -0.81
C LYS A 118 0.51 -11.32 -2.17
N HIS A 119 -0.70 -11.79 -2.45
CA HIS A 119 -0.99 -12.40 -3.74
C HIS A 119 -0.77 -11.42 -4.89
N VAL A 120 -1.26 -10.19 -4.73
CA VAL A 120 -1.07 -9.15 -5.74
C VAL A 120 0.41 -8.77 -5.87
N LEU A 121 1.08 -8.65 -4.73
CA LEU A 121 2.48 -8.22 -4.71
C LEU A 121 3.40 -9.22 -5.38
N LEU A 122 3.12 -10.52 -5.23
CA LEU A 122 3.98 -11.58 -5.74
C LEU A 122 3.54 -12.10 -7.11
N ALA A 123 2.46 -11.60 -7.66
CA ALA A 123 1.98 -12.01 -8.98
C ALA A 123 3.00 -11.61 -10.05
N PRO A 124 3.25 -12.47 -11.07
CA PRO A 124 4.21 -12.14 -12.12
C PRO A 124 3.80 -10.96 -12.99
#